data_0ec4b535ec8b78ca716dd84e65880964
#
_entry.id   0ec4b535ec8b78ca716dd84e65880964
#
_cell.length_a   1.000
_cell.length_b   1.000
_cell.length_c   1.000
_cell.angle_alpha   90.00
_cell.angle_beta   90.00
_cell.angle_gamma   90.00
#
_symmetry.space_group_name_H-M   'P 1'
#
loop_
_entity.id
_entity.type
_entity.pdbx_description
1 polymer ?
#
loop_
_entity_poly.entity_id
_entity_poly.type
_entity_poly.pdbx_seq_one_letter_code
_entity_poly.pdbx_strand_id
1 'polypeptide(L)'
;ETDTLKAGGSAVDAAIAANAALGLMEPTGNGIGGDLFAIVWDPKTQKLYGLNGSGRSPSGQTLAQLREKLGDATSLPAYGPLPVTIPGTVDAWFELHDRFGKRTMAENLAPTVRYAREGHPVAPVIAMYLDRSLAAYSRREDEFDFSNARKVWFADGSAPEAGDIFRNPDLANTLETIGREGRDAFYEGALAETMVTYLQRQGSAFTRADFAAHDSEWVDPACATYRDGFELCELPPNSQGFAALQMVNILKNVDLAQWERGSPEAMHYMTEAKRLAYEDVARFYADPDFSPTPMDLLSERYGRERFALIDPAKATAYGPGEPKLEGEGDTTYLTVVDGEGMMVSLIQSNYRGMGGGLVPDGLGFMFQDRGELYSLDPAHPNAYAPSKRPFQTIIPAFVKKDGAPYMTLGLMGGGMQPQGHVQVLVNIVDYGMNLQEAGDAA
;
A
#
# COMPACT_ATOMS: atom_id res chain seq x y z
N GLU A 1 -7.63 15.43 10.45
CA GLU A 1 -8.27 15.65 9.13
C GLU A 1 -9.25 16.82 9.14
N THR A 2 -10.39 16.70 9.82
CA THR A 2 -11.42 17.75 9.87
C THR A 2 -10.89 19.09 10.43
N ASP A 3 -10.04 19.07 11.45
CA ASP A 3 -9.47 20.28 12.03
C ASP A 3 -8.47 20.93 11.06
N THR A 4 -7.73 20.14 10.30
CA THR A 4 -6.82 20.64 9.25
C THR A 4 -7.60 21.37 8.17
N LEU A 5 -8.71 20.77 7.68
CA LEU A 5 -9.61 21.39 6.69
C LEU A 5 -10.24 22.69 7.23
N LYS A 6 -10.74 22.69 8.47
CA LYS A 6 -11.31 23.89 9.13
C LYS A 6 -10.28 25.00 9.32
N ALA A 7 -8.99 24.66 9.47
CA ALA A 7 -7.89 25.61 9.56
C ALA A 7 -7.40 26.11 8.19
N GLY A 8 -8.09 25.80 7.10
CA GLY A 8 -7.78 26.25 5.74
C GLY A 8 -6.79 25.36 4.97
N GLY A 9 -6.49 24.18 5.46
CA GLY A 9 -5.69 23.18 4.75
C GLY A 9 -6.41 22.62 3.53
N SER A 10 -5.65 22.12 2.57
CA SER A 10 -6.16 21.37 1.41
C SER A 10 -6.57 19.95 1.80
N ALA A 11 -7.23 19.23 0.88
CA ALA A 11 -7.48 17.80 1.05
C ALA A 11 -6.17 16.99 1.25
N VAL A 12 -5.08 17.41 0.60
CA VAL A 12 -3.75 16.80 0.78
C VAL A 12 -3.18 17.05 2.17
N ASP A 13 -3.23 18.28 2.71
CA ASP A 13 -2.81 18.56 4.09
C ASP A 13 -3.55 17.67 5.09
N ALA A 14 -4.86 17.55 4.91
CA ALA A 14 -5.71 16.73 5.76
C ALA A 14 -5.41 15.23 5.61
N ALA A 15 -5.10 14.75 4.40
CA ALA A 15 -4.71 13.37 4.15
C ALA A 15 -3.37 13.03 4.82
N ILE A 16 -2.36 13.91 4.72
CA ILE A 16 -1.07 13.75 5.40
C ILE A 16 -1.26 13.71 6.92
N ALA A 17 -2.01 14.66 7.48
CA ALA A 17 -2.28 14.70 8.92
C ALA A 17 -3.01 13.44 9.42
N ALA A 18 -3.99 12.92 8.65
CA ALA A 18 -4.71 11.70 8.96
C ALA A 18 -3.80 10.47 8.85
N ASN A 19 -3.01 10.37 7.78
CA ASN A 19 -2.10 9.25 7.57
C ASN A 19 -1.02 9.17 8.66
N ALA A 20 -0.44 10.31 9.05
CA ALA A 20 0.50 10.36 10.18
C ALA A 20 -0.15 9.89 11.49
N ALA A 21 -1.40 10.30 11.76
CA ALA A 21 -2.13 9.87 12.95
C ALA A 21 -2.46 8.37 12.93
N LEU A 22 -2.84 7.82 11.77
CA LEU A 22 -3.07 6.40 11.59
C LEU A 22 -1.79 5.58 11.78
N GLY A 23 -0.62 6.05 11.34
CA GLY A 23 0.67 5.41 11.61
C GLY A 23 1.02 5.29 13.10
N LEU A 24 0.46 6.15 13.95
CA LEU A 24 0.54 6.04 15.41
C LEU A 24 -0.56 5.15 15.99
N MET A 25 -1.82 5.33 15.55
CA MET A 25 -3.01 4.74 16.17
C MET A 25 -3.38 3.36 15.61
N GLU A 26 -2.92 3.06 14.40
CA GLU A 26 -3.08 1.78 13.68
C GLU A 26 -1.72 1.28 13.15
N PRO A 27 -0.70 1.12 14.02
CA PRO A 27 0.65 0.70 13.60
C PRO A 27 0.68 -0.72 13.03
N THR A 28 -0.44 -1.44 13.12
CA THR A 28 -0.59 -2.82 12.66
C THR A 28 -0.84 -2.93 11.16
N GLY A 29 -0.97 -1.82 10.44
CA GLY A 29 -1.17 -1.81 8.99
C GLY A 29 -0.28 -0.83 8.26
N ASN A 30 0.21 0.20 8.96
CA ASN A 30 0.88 1.33 8.35
C ASN A 30 1.87 2.06 9.28
N GLY A 31 2.58 3.05 8.75
CA GLY A 31 3.54 3.89 9.48
C GLY A 31 4.61 4.46 8.55
N ILE A 32 5.40 5.43 9.04
CA ILE A 32 6.42 6.12 8.23
C ILE A 32 7.58 5.22 7.77
N GLY A 33 7.62 3.99 8.22
CA GLY A 33 8.57 2.97 7.73
C GLY A 33 8.06 2.16 6.53
N GLY A 34 6.87 2.49 6.01
CA GLY A 34 6.21 1.83 4.88
C GLY A 34 6.21 2.64 3.58
N ASP A 35 5.40 2.18 2.64
CA ASP A 35 5.18 2.80 1.33
C ASP A 35 3.79 3.44 1.24
N LEU A 36 3.69 4.48 0.40
CA LEU A 36 2.45 5.23 0.18
C LEU A 36 2.18 5.40 -1.30
N PHE A 37 0.92 5.16 -1.71
CA PHE A 37 0.42 5.51 -3.03
C PHE A 37 -0.78 6.45 -2.92
N ALA A 38 -0.92 7.36 -3.88
CA ALA A 38 -2.04 8.29 -3.90
C ALA A 38 -2.54 8.58 -5.31
N ILE A 39 -3.85 8.84 -5.43
CA ILE A 39 -4.46 9.49 -6.59
C ILE A 39 -5.11 10.78 -6.09
N VAL A 40 -4.79 11.89 -6.74
CA VAL A 40 -5.33 13.22 -6.43
C VAL A 40 -6.10 13.74 -7.64
N TRP A 41 -7.37 14.08 -7.45
CA TRP A 41 -8.12 14.92 -8.39
C TRP A 41 -7.91 16.39 -8.07
N ASP A 42 -7.38 17.13 -9.02
CA ASP A 42 -7.24 18.58 -8.91
C ASP A 42 -8.36 19.29 -9.70
N PRO A 43 -9.30 19.94 -9.00
CA PRO A 43 -10.41 20.65 -9.65
C PRO A 43 -9.96 21.85 -10.49
N LYS A 44 -8.77 22.42 -10.26
CA LYS A 44 -8.24 23.55 -11.02
C LYS A 44 -7.78 23.14 -12.42
N THR A 45 -7.11 21.99 -12.50
CA THR A 45 -6.62 21.43 -13.76
C THR A 45 -7.58 20.43 -14.39
N GLN A 46 -8.58 19.96 -13.63
CA GLN A 46 -9.51 18.88 -14.02
C GLN A 46 -8.77 17.59 -14.42
N LYS A 47 -7.72 17.24 -13.67
CA LYS A 47 -6.87 16.06 -13.93
C LYS A 47 -6.70 15.22 -12.69
N LEU A 48 -6.46 13.93 -12.94
CA LEU A 48 -5.93 13.00 -11.94
C LEU A 48 -4.41 13.02 -11.98
N TYR A 49 -3.83 12.99 -10.80
CA TYR A 49 -2.38 12.85 -10.58
C TYR A 49 -2.16 11.62 -9.72
N GLY A 50 -1.30 10.72 -10.16
CA GLY A 50 -0.91 9.53 -9.42
C GLY A 50 0.46 9.70 -8.79
N LEU A 51 0.65 9.22 -7.58
CA LEU A 51 1.93 9.19 -6.90
C LEU A 51 2.28 7.77 -6.46
N ASN A 52 3.47 7.31 -6.84
CA ASN A 52 4.09 6.07 -6.43
C ASN A 52 5.24 6.37 -5.47
N GLY A 53 5.01 6.21 -4.18
CA GLY A 53 6.00 6.35 -3.13
C GLY A 53 6.54 5.01 -2.63
N SER A 54 6.79 4.03 -3.52
CA SER A 54 7.40 2.76 -3.14
C SER A 54 8.91 2.81 -3.10
N GLY A 55 9.49 2.20 -2.06
CA GLY A 55 10.93 2.16 -1.88
C GLY A 55 11.63 1.06 -2.67
N ARG A 56 12.92 1.22 -2.85
CA ARG A 56 13.79 0.30 -3.59
C ARG A 56 14.59 -0.60 -2.64
N SER A 57 15.05 -1.73 -3.14
CA SER A 57 16.03 -2.61 -2.48
C SER A 57 17.40 -1.95 -2.38
N PRO A 58 18.29 -2.42 -1.46
CA PRO A 58 19.65 -1.91 -1.38
C PRO A 58 20.46 -2.12 -2.67
N SER A 59 21.21 -1.11 -3.07
CA SER A 59 22.07 -1.15 -4.26
C SER A 59 23.25 -2.13 -4.15
N GLY A 60 23.69 -2.41 -2.93
CA GLY A 60 24.83 -3.28 -2.63
C GLY A 60 24.49 -4.78 -2.55
N GLN A 61 23.24 -5.20 -2.77
CA GLN A 61 22.82 -6.59 -2.63
C GLN A 61 22.30 -7.16 -3.95
N THR A 62 22.82 -8.32 -4.35
CA THR A 62 22.42 -9.02 -5.58
C THR A 62 21.57 -10.24 -5.30
N LEU A 63 20.79 -10.70 -6.31
CA LEU A 63 20.04 -11.95 -6.23
C LEU A 63 20.96 -13.16 -5.97
N ALA A 64 22.17 -13.19 -6.55
CA ALA A 64 23.13 -14.27 -6.35
C ALA A 64 23.56 -14.37 -4.88
N GLN A 65 23.86 -13.24 -4.23
CA GLN A 65 24.20 -13.20 -2.80
C GLN A 65 23.03 -13.63 -1.92
N LEU A 66 21.79 -13.23 -2.27
CA LEU A 66 20.59 -13.68 -1.53
C LEU A 66 20.39 -15.20 -1.65
N ARG A 67 20.53 -15.75 -2.85
CA ARG A 67 20.39 -17.20 -3.06
C ARG A 67 21.49 -18.00 -2.34
N GLU A 68 22.71 -17.49 -2.30
CA GLU A 68 23.80 -18.08 -1.51
C GLU A 68 23.47 -18.09 -0.01
N LYS A 69 22.91 -16.96 0.50
CA LYS A 69 22.55 -16.81 1.92
C LYS A 69 21.33 -17.65 2.33
N LEU A 70 20.34 -17.76 1.44
CA LEU A 70 19.04 -18.39 1.73
C LEU A 70 18.96 -19.86 1.29
N GLY A 71 19.95 -20.37 0.55
CA GLY A 71 19.98 -21.76 0.08
C GLY A 71 18.80 -22.10 -0.83
N ASP A 72 18.03 -23.14 -0.45
CA ASP A 72 16.89 -23.65 -1.23
C ASP A 72 15.59 -22.85 -1.04
N ALA A 73 15.62 -21.71 -0.34
CA ALA A 73 14.44 -20.89 -0.18
C ALA A 73 13.90 -20.37 -1.52
N THR A 74 12.58 -20.34 -1.68
CA THR A 74 11.90 -19.88 -2.89
C THR A 74 11.48 -18.42 -2.82
N SER A 75 11.48 -17.81 -1.61
CA SER A 75 11.11 -16.43 -1.32
C SER A 75 12.03 -15.82 -0.27
N LEU A 76 12.03 -14.50 -0.17
CA LEU A 76 12.64 -13.80 0.96
C LEU A 76 11.86 -14.11 2.25
N PRO A 77 12.53 -14.03 3.43
CA PRO A 77 11.84 -14.16 4.71
C PRO A 77 10.85 -13.00 4.91
N ALA A 78 9.77 -13.26 5.65
CA ALA A 78 8.75 -12.25 5.96
C ALA A 78 9.25 -11.20 6.98
N TYR A 79 10.26 -11.50 7.77
CA TYR A 79 10.73 -10.64 8.87
C TYR A 79 12.24 -10.47 8.84
N GLY A 80 12.72 -9.48 9.61
CA GLY A 80 14.15 -9.17 9.70
C GLY A 80 14.63 -8.22 8.60
N PRO A 81 15.96 -8.14 8.35
CA PRO A 81 16.54 -7.08 7.52
C PRO A 81 16.42 -7.30 6.01
N LEU A 82 16.21 -8.54 5.55
CA LEU A 82 16.24 -8.85 4.11
C LEU A 82 15.01 -8.35 3.32
N PRO A 83 13.78 -8.39 3.87
CA PRO A 83 12.60 -7.89 3.16
C PRO A 83 12.41 -6.37 3.29
N VAL A 84 13.26 -5.66 4.03
CA VAL A 84 13.17 -4.19 4.14
C VAL A 84 13.49 -3.57 2.78
N THR A 85 12.64 -2.62 2.38
CA THR A 85 12.91 -1.65 1.30
C THR A 85 12.95 -0.24 1.89
N ILE A 86 13.49 0.73 1.16
CA ILE A 86 13.54 2.11 1.65
C ILE A 86 12.12 2.57 1.99
N PRO A 87 11.85 3.16 3.18
CA PRO A 87 10.55 3.73 3.48
C PRO A 87 10.20 4.87 2.54
N GLY A 88 9.11 4.78 1.79
CA GLY A 88 8.73 5.80 0.82
C GLY A 88 7.68 6.80 1.31
N THR A 89 7.01 6.52 2.44
CA THR A 89 5.90 7.34 2.94
C THR A 89 6.25 8.80 3.17
N VAL A 90 7.40 9.09 3.79
CA VAL A 90 7.78 10.47 4.13
C VAL A 90 8.06 11.29 2.87
N ASP A 91 8.77 10.73 1.91
CA ASP A 91 9.02 11.37 0.63
C ASP A 91 7.71 11.66 -0.12
N ALA A 92 6.82 10.68 -0.19
CA ALA A 92 5.51 10.84 -0.78
C ALA A 92 4.67 11.95 -0.11
N TRP A 93 4.79 12.14 1.21
CA TRP A 93 4.15 13.28 1.88
C TRP A 93 4.67 14.61 1.38
N PHE A 94 5.99 14.75 1.19
CA PHE A 94 6.58 16.00 0.70
C PHE A 94 6.22 16.24 -0.77
N GLU A 95 6.24 15.22 -1.63
CA GLU A 95 5.80 15.32 -3.00
C GLU A 95 4.33 15.80 -3.12
N LEU A 96 3.43 15.21 -2.34
CA LEU A 96 2.02 15.63 -2.27
C LEU A 96 1.89 17.05 -1.75
N HIS A 97 2.61 17.38 -0.68
CA HIS A 97 2.57 18.67 -0.01
C HIS A 97 3.10 19.80 -0.89
N ASP A 98 4.23 19.60 -1.54
CA ASP A 98 4.86 20.62 -2.39
C ASP A 98 3.97 20.98 -3.58
N ARG A 99 3.17 20.04 -4.06
CA ARG A 99 2.27 20.26 -5.19
C ARG A 99 0.91 20.81 -4.79
N PHE A 100 0.35 20.37 -3.68
CA PHE A 100 -1.06 20.61 -3.33
C PHE A 100 -1.27 21.13 -1.90
N GLY A 101 -0.24 21.16 -1.07
CA GLY A 101 -0.31 21.63 0.32
C GLY A 101 -0.58 23.14 0.41
N LYS A 102 -1.21 23.55 1.49
CA LYS A 102 -1.49 24.94 1.86
C LYS A 102 -0.94 25.29 3.24
N ARG A 103 -0.69 24.29 4.07
CA ARG A 103 -0.16 24.42 5.43
C ARG A 103 1.27 23.92 5.47
N THR A 104 2.02 24.31 6.51
CA THR A 104 3.37 23.72 6.68
C THR A 104 3.29 22.25 7.11
N MET A 105 4.31 21.45 6.77
CA MET A 105 4.40 20.07 7.21
C MET A 105 4.38 19.95 8.74
N ALA A 106 5.03 20.88 9.45
CA ALA A 106 5.01 20.92 10.90
C ALA A 106 3.58 21.07 11.47
N GLU A 107 2.74 21.91 10.85
CA GLU A 107 1.33 22.06 11.26
C GLU A 107 0.52 20.80 10.96
N ASN A 108 0.79 20.14 9.85
CA ASN A 108 0.10 18.90 9.50
C ASN A 108 0.45 17.74 10.44
N LEU A 109 1.70 17.66 10.91
CA LEU A 109 2.16 16.61 11.82
C LEU A 109 1.90 16.91 13.30
N ALA A 110 1.68 18.17 13.69
CA ALA A 110 1.52 18.60 15.08
C ALA A 110 0.44 17.81 15.88
N PRO A 111 -0.74 17.46 15.32
CA PRO A 111 -1.72 16.65 16.05
C PRO A 111 -1.17 15.27 16.43
N THR A 112 -0.47 14.60 15.52
CA THR A 112 0.13 13.29 15.77
C THR A 112 1.26 13.36 16.79
N VAL A 113 2.12 14.38 16.70
CA VAL A 113 3.17 14.65 17.70
C VAL A 113 2.56 14.78 19.10
N ARG A 114 1.46 15.52 19.21
CA ARG A 114 0.74 15.68 20.49
C ARG A 114 0.20 14.35 21.00
N TYR A 115 -0.52 13.58 20.17
CA TYR A 115 -1.07 12.28 20.57
C TYR A 115 0.02 11.27 20.92
N ALA A 116 1.14 11.28 20.21
CA ALA A 116 2.27 10.40 20.51
C ALA A 116 2.91 10.72 21.89
N ARG A 117 2.92 12.00 22.31
CA ARG A 117 3.43 12.44 23.62
C ARG A 117 2.42 12.28 24.75
N GLU A 118 1.21 12.77 24.56
CA GLU A 118 0.17 12.79 25.60
C GLU A 118 -0.52 11.41 25.75
N GLY A 119 -0.58 10.66 24.67
CA GLY A 119 -1.22 9.35 24.58
C GLY A 119 -2.58 9.37 23.92
N HIS A 120 -2.99 8.21 23.47
CA HIS A 120 -4.31 7.95 22.90
C HIS A 120 -4.81 6.56 23.36
N PRO A 121 -6.12 6.33 23.44
CA PRO A 121 -6.66 5.02 23.79
C PRO A 121 -6.46 4.02 22.63
N VAL A 122 -6.02 2.81 22.95
CA VAL A 122 -5.89 1.72 21.97
C VAL A 122 -7.27 1.19 21.58
N ALA A 123 -7.55 1.13 20.29
CA ALA A 123 -8.81 0.58 19.79
C ALA A 123 -8.85 -0.96 19.93
N PRO A 124 -10.04 -1.58 20.13
CA PRO A 124 -10.16 -3.03 20.37
C PRO A 124 -9.54 -3.90 19.26
N VAL A 125 -9.76 -3.55 18.00
CA VAL A 125 -9.21 -4.28 16.85
C VAL A 125 -7.68 -4.14 16.80
N ILE A 126 -7.15 -2.96 17.11
CA ILE A 126 -5.71 -2.71 17.12
C ILE A 126 -5.04 -3.48 18.26
N ALA A 127 -5.63 -3.55 19.45
CA ALA A 127 -5.14 -4.38 20.56
C ALA A 127 -4.99 -5.86 20.14
N MET A 128 -6.01 -6.40 19.47
CA MET A 128 -5.98 -7.77 18.93
C MET A 128 -4.84 -7.96 17.90
N TYR A 129 -4.64 -7.02 16.98
CA TYR A 129 -3.57 -7.13 15.98
C TYR A 129 -2.18 -6.93 16.59
N LEU A 130 -2.02 -6.07 17.60
CA LEU A 130 -0.77 -5.94 18.35
C LEU A 130 -0.40 -7.25 19.06
N ASP A 131 -1.37 -7.94 19.68
CA ASP A 131 -1.15 -9.24 20.31
C ASP A 131 -0.72 -10.31 19.27
N ARG A 132 -1.38 -10.36 18.10
CA ARG A 132 -0.98 -11.24 16.99
C ARG A 132 0.44 -10.95 16.51
N SER A 133 0.81 -9.67 16.39
CA SER A 133 2.15 -9.25 15.97
C SER A 133 3.21 -9.65 16.99
N LEU A 134 2.95 -9.44 18.28
CA LEU A 134 3.84 -9.90 19.35
C LEU A 134 4.05 -11.41 19.29
N ALA A 135 2.98 -12.19 19.11
CA ALA A 135 3.06 -13.64 18.98
C ALA A 135 3.83 -14.09 17.73
N ALA A 136 3.73 -13.35 16.62
CA ALA A 136 4.47 -13.62 15.37
C ALA A 136 5.97 -13.36 15.54
N TYR A 137 6.36 -12.25 16.15
CA TYR A 137 7.76 -11.89 16.39
C TYR A 137 8.40 -12.81 17.45
N SER A 138 7.71 -13.10 18.55
CA SER A 138 8.23 -13.96 19.63
C SER A 138 8.56 -15.38 19.17
N ARG A 139 7.88 -15.89 18.15
CA ARG A 139 8.20 -17.21 17.56
C ARG A 139 9.49 -17.20 16.73
N ARG A 140 10.09 -16.04 16.48
CA ARG A 140 11.23 -15.81 15.58
C ARG A 140 12.37 -15.07 16.24
N GLU A 141 12.43 -15.07 17.57
CA GLU A 141 13.50 -14.40 18.33
C GLU A 141 14.91 -14.87 17.96
N ASP A 142 15.03 -16.11 17.49
CA ASP A 142 16.29 -16.69 17.03
C ASP A 142 16.67 -16.25 15.60
N GLU A 143 15.73 -15.66 14.84
CA GLU A 143 15.93 -15.27 13.44
C GLU A 143 16.37 -13.80 13.29
N PHE A 144 15.86 -12.90 14.14
CA PHE A 144 16.17 -11.48 14.12
C PHE A 144 15.91 -10.80 15.48
N ASP A 145 16.59 -9.68 15.71
CA ASP A 145 16.46 -8.89 16.95
C ASP A 145 15.29 -7.88 16.84
N PHE A 146 14.19 -8.13 17.55
CA PHE A 146 13.07 -7.20 17.66
C PHE A 146 12.98 -6.48 19.02
N SER A 147 14.10 -6.37 19.74
CA SER A 147 14.16 -5.76 21.07
C SER A 147 13.66 -4.31 21.11
N ASN A 148 13.89 -3.54 20.04
CA ASN A 148 13.40 -2.16 19.93
C ASN A 148 11.87 -2.12 19.70
N ALA A 149 11.30 -3.04 18.92
CA ALA A 149 9.84 -3.16 18.80
C ALA A 149 9.20 -3.50 20.16
N ARG A 150 9.85 -4.39 20.94
CA ARG A 150 9.43 -4.68 22.33
C ARG A 150 9.39 -3.43 23.20
N LYS A 151 10.41 -2.60 23.14
CA LYS A 151 10.46 -1.36 23.94
C LYS A 151 9.35 -0.39 23.59
N VAL A 152 8.96 -0.30 22.31
CA VAL A 152 7.97 0.67 21.84
C VAL A 152 6.54 0.19 22.12
N TRP A 153 6.20 -1.05 21.77
CA TRP A 153 4.80 -1.53 21.82
C TRP A 153 4.54 -2.60 22.87
N PHE A 154 5.57 -3.27 23.41
CA PHE A 154 5.44 -4.47 24.23
C PHE A 154 6.34 -4.40 25.48
N ALA A 155 6.44 -3.20 26.10
CA ALA A 155 7.42 -2.93 27.17
C ALA A 155 7.33 -3.89 28.36
N ASP A 156 6.11 -4.28 28.73
CA ASP A 156 5.86 -5.21 29.84
C ASP A 156 5.79 -6.69 29.40
N GLY A 157 6.24 -6.98 28.17
CA GLY A 157 6.19 -8.33 27.58
C GLY A 157 4.82 -8.74 27.07
N SER A 158 3.83 -7.84 27.07
CA SER A 158 2.47 -8.03 26.54
C SER A 158 2.10 -6.92 25.58
N ALA A 159 1.12 -7.16 24.73
CA ALA A 159 0.50 -6.12 23.92
C ALA A 159 -0.42 -5.24 24.79
N PRO A 160 -0.57 -3.92 24.46
CA PRO A 160 -1.54 -3.07 25.12
C PRO A 160 -2.97 -3.61 24.97
N GLU A 161 -3.79 -3.47 26.01
CA GLU A 161 -5.20 -3.84 25.96
C GLU A 161 -6.07 -2.71 25.37
N ALA A 162 -7.28 -3.07 24.94
CA ALA A 162 -8.24 -2.08 24.47
C ALA A 162 -8.58 -1.05 25.55
N GLY A 163 -8.40 0.23 25.23
CA GLY A 163 -8.62 1.35 26.15
C GLY A 163 -7.38 1.80 26.91
N ASP A 164 -6.29 1.07 26.88
CA ASP A 164 -5.01 1.51 27.45
C ASP A 164 -4.54 2.79 26.76
N ILE A 165 -3.88 3.65 27.53
CA ILE A 165 -3.31 4.89 26.99
C ILE A 165 -1.91 4.62 26.48
N PHE A 166 -1.80 4.48 25.16
CA PHE A 166 -0.53 4.26 24.48
C PHE A 166 0.19 5.57 24.17
N ARG A 167 1.51 5.60 24.36
CA ARG A 167 2.41 6.72 24.07
C ARG A 167 3.61 6.25 23.27
N ASN A 168 4.08 7.11 22.37
CA ASN A 168 5.29 6.84 21.58
C ASN A 168 6.11 8.13 21.44
N PRO A 169 6.85 8.52 22.47
CA PRO A 169 7.64 9.77 22.48
C PRO A 169 8.75 9.75 21.41
N ASP A 170 9.28 8.59 21.06
CA ASP A 170 10.31 8.46 20.03
C ASP A 170 9.74 8.82 18.64
N LEU A 171 8.55 8.32 18.31
CA LEU A 171 7.85 8.72 17.08
C LEU A 171 7.50 10.21 17.08
N ALA A 172 7.09 10.77 18.24
CA ALA A 172 6.81 12.18 18.35
C ALA A 172 8.04 13.03 17.99
N ASN A 173 9.21 12.67 18.50
CA ASN A 173 10.47 13.36 18.21
C ASN A 173 10.86 13.24 16.73
N THR A 174 10.67 12.06 16.16
CA THR A 174 10.92 11.79 14.73
C THR A 174 10.04 12.68 13.85
N LEU A 175 8.71 12.69 14.09
CA LEU A 175 7.76 13.50 13.33
C LEU A 175 7.99 15.02 13.51
N GLU A 176 8.34 15.46 14.70
CA GLU A 176 8.69 16.87 14.96
C GLU A 176 9.95 17.29 14.19
N THR A 177 10.96 16.41 14.12
CA THR A 177 12.18 16.63 13.33
C THR A 177 11.85 16.71 11.83
N ILE A 178 11.06 15.79 11.30
CA ILE A 178 10.59 15.81 9.91
C ILE A 178 9.83 17.10 9.62
N GLY A 179 8.91 17.51 10.49
CA GLY A 179 8.11 18.73 10.32
C GLY A 179 8.95 20.01 10.34
N ARG A 180 10.02 20.04 11.10
CA ARG A 180 10.91 21.20 11.26
C ARG A 180 12.01 21.28 10.20
N GLU A 181 12.64 20.13 9.87
CA GLU A 181 13.86 20.07 9.07
C GLU A 181 13.60 19.57 7.65
N GLY A 182 12.37 19.12 7.36
CA GLY A 182 11.97 18.69 6.02
C GLY A 182 12.34 17.25 5.69
N ARG A 183 12.15 16.91 4.42
CA ARG A 183 12.40 15.60 3.82
C ARG A 183 13.82 15.09 4.07
N ASP A 184 14.79 15.97 3.90
CA ASP A 184 16.22 15.62 3.98
C ASP A 184 16.62 15.12 5.38
N ALA A 185 15.92 15.53 6.44
CA ALA A 185 16.15 14.99 7.78
C ALA A 185 15.99 13.46 7.80
N PHE A 186 15.00 12.93 7.03
CA PHE A 186 14.69 11.50 6.98
C PHE A 186 15.57 10.71 6.01
N TYR A 187 15.95 11.29 4.86
CA TYR A 187 16.69 10.56 3.82
C TYR A 187 18.18 10.87 3.76
N GLU A 188 18.63 12.02 4.26
CA GLU A 188 20.03 12.46 4.17
C GLU A 188 20.63 12.85 5.53
N GLY A 189 19.78 13.25 6.49
CA GLY A 189 20.17 13.78 7.79
C GLY A 189 20.43 12.72 8.86
N ALA A 190 20.25 13.15 10.11
CA ALA A 190 20.53 12.32 11.29
C ALA A 190 19.60 11.11 11.41
N LEU A 191 18.33 11.23 10.94
CA LEU A 191 17.40 10.11 10.95
C LEU A 191 17.88 9.00 9.97
N ALA A 192 18.35 9.39 8.77
CA ALA A 192 18.96 8.45 7.82
C ALA A 192 20.17 7.73 8.39
N GLU A 193 21.07 8.47 9.06
CA GLU A 193 22.24 7.89 9.73
C GLU A 193 21.85 6.82 10.74
N THR A 194 20.85 7.13 11.58
CA THR A 194 20.34 6.19 12.60
C THR A 194 19.74 4.96 11.96
N MET A 195 18.90 5.14 10.92
CA MET A 195 18.27 4.03 10.19
C MET A 195 19.28 3.11 9.52
N VAL A 196 20.24 3.68 8.80
CA VAL A 196 21.26 2.91 8.09
C VAL A 196 22.17 2.17 9.05
N THR A 197 22.65 2.84 10.11
CA THR A 197 23.49 2.21 11.14
C THR A 197 22.77 1.04 11.81
N TYR A 198 21.49 1.22 12.14
CA TYR A 198 20.67 0.15 12.71
C TYR A 198 20.52 -1.02 11.73
N LEU A 199 20.12 -0.76 10.48
CA LEU A 199 19.92 -1.79 9.46
C LEU A 199 21.21 -2.57 9.16
N GLN A 200 22.37 -1.89 9.07
CA GLN A 200 23.67 -2.54 8.89
C GLN A 200 24.04 -3.44 10.06
N ARG A 201 23.75 -3.01 11.30
CA ARG A 201 23.93 -3.84 12.49
C ARG A 201 23.06 -5.11 12.47
N GLN A 202 21.88 -5.05 11.84
CA GLN A 202 21.01 -6.20 11.61
C GLN A 202 21.42 -7.06 10.40
N GLY A 203 22.47 -6.68 9.66
CA GLY A 203 22.98 -7.43 8.52
C GLY A 203 22.36 -7.07 7.17
N SER A 204 21.71 -5.89 7.07
CA SER A 204 21.26 -5.31 5.81
C SER A 204 22.41 -4.71 5.01
N ALA A 205 22.26 -4.66 3.69
CA ALA A 205 23.22 -4.05 2.77
C ALA A 205 22.93 -2.56 2.47
N PHE A 206 21.96 -1.94 3.11
CA PHE A 206 21.65 -0.53 2.89
C PHE A 206 22.81 0.40 3.25
N THR A 207 22.95 1.44 2.45
CA THR A 207 23.90 2.54 2.65
C THR A 207 23.16 3.86 2.76
N ARG A 208 23.82 4.91 3.24
CA ARG A 208 23.27 6.26 3.20
C ARG A 208 22.94 6.75 1.79
N ALA A 209 23.75 6.34 0.81
CA ALA A 209 23.52 6.68 -0.59
C ALA A 209 22.20 6.10 -1.12
N ASP A 210 21.80 4.91 -0.66
CA ASP A 210 20.52 4.32 -1.04
C ASP A 210 19.34 5.15 -0.55
N PHE A 211 19.40 5.63 0.71
CA PHE A 211 18.37 6.50 1.28
C PHE A 211 18.33 7.87 0.58
N ALA A 212 19.49 8.50 0.39
CA ALA A 212 19.59 9.81 -0.28
C ALA A 212 19.12 9.76 -1.75
N ALA A 213 19.23 8.61 -2.41
CA ALA A 213 18.79 8.39 -3.78
C ALA A 213 17.29 8.04 -3.90
N HIS A 214 16.55 7.95 -2.78
CA HIS A 214 15.13 7.67 -2.84
C HIS A 214 14.35 8.84 -3.41
N ASP A 215 13.39 8.54 -4.28
CA ASP A 215 12.54 9.50 -4.98
C ASP A 215 11.20 8.84 -5.31
N SER A 216 10.11 9.48 -4.91
CA SER A 216 8.75 9.08 -5.28
C SER A 216 8.46 9.54 -6.71
N GLU A 217 7.63 8.80 -7.42
CA GLU A 217 7.39 9.03 -8.84
C GLU A 217 5.95 9.47 -9.11
N TRP A 218 5.80 10.61 -9.80
CA TRP A 218 4.52 11.00 -10.34
C TRP A 218 4.21 10.18 -11.60
N VAL A 219 3.07 9.49 -11.58
CA VAL A 219 2.62 8.59 -12.65
C VAL A 219 1.22 8.97 -13.12
N ASP A 220 0.92 8.71 -14.39
CA ASP A 220 -0.43 8.93 -14.90
C ASP A 220 -1.33 7.74 -14.57
N PRO A 221 -2.45 7.95 -13.84
CA PRO A 221 -3.43 6.90 -13.62
C PRO A 221 -4.04 6.42 -14.93
N ALA A 222 -4.18 5.11 -15.12
CA ALA A 222 -4.92 4.53 -16.23
C ALA A 222 -6.38 4.30 -15.83
N CYS A 223 -7.31 4.43 -16.77
CA CYS A 223 -8.74 4.23 -16.53
C CYS A 223 -9.31 3.18 -17.50
N ALA A 224 -10.27 2.39 -17.02
CA ALA A 224 -11.09 1.48 -17.81
C ALA A 224 -12.56 1.86 -17.66
N THR A 225 -13.23 2.08 -18.79
CA THR A 225 -14.68 2.31 -18.83
C THR A 225 -15.40 1.00 -18.51
N TYR A 226 -16.33 1.05 -17.57
CA TYR A 226 -17.21 -0.09 -17.24
C TYR A 226 -18.53 0.04 -18.01
N ARG A 227 -19.60 0.46 -17.38
CA ARG A 227 -20.91 0.70 -18.01
C ARG A 227 -21.58 1.93 -17.39
N ASP A 228 -22.63 2.47 -18.00
CA ASP A 228 -23.41 3.60 -17.52
C ASP A 228 -22.56 4.86 -17.22
N GLY A 229 -21.49 5.08 -18.03
CA GLY A 229 -20.60 6.21 -17.88
C GLY A 229 -19.58 6.10 -16.73
N PHE A 230 -19.52 4.97 -16.02
CA PHE A 230 -18.54 4.74 -14.96
C PHE A 230 -17.17 4.33 -15.53
N GLU A 231 -16.13 4.93 -14.96
CA GLU A 231 -14.74 4.61 -15.25
C GLU A 231 -14.00 4.34 -13.92
N LEU A 232 -13.30 3.21 -13.84
CA LEU A 232 -12.37 2.93 -12.75
C LEU A 232 -10.98 3.36 -13.16
N CYS A 233 -10.29 4.12 -12.31
CA CYS A 233 -8.92 4.58 -12.54
C CYS A 233 -7.99 4.06 -11.44
N GLU A 234 -6.83 3.56 -11.82
CA GLU A 234 -5.83 2.92 -10.98
C GLU A 234 -4.42 3.35 -11.34
N LEU A 235 -3.46 3.12 -10.44
CA LEU A 235 -2.06 3.35 -10.74
C LEU A 235 -1.43 2.19 -11.52
N PRO A 236 -0.43 2.50 -12.38
CA PRO A 236 0.31 1.48 -13.12
C PRO A 236 1.19 0.60 -12.19
N PRO A 237 1.72 -0.53 -12.69
CA PRO A 237 2.79 -1.28 -12.01
C PRO A 237 4.00 -0.38 -11.67
N ASN A 238 4.73 -0.69 -10.61
CA ASN A 238 4.86 -1.95 -9.83
C ASN A 238 3.65 -2.32 -8.92
N SER A 239 2.56 -1.55 -8.90
CA SER A 239 1.33 -1.88 -8.19
C SER A 239 0.46 -2.90 -8.95
N GLN A 240 -0.60 -3.39 -8.31
CA GLN A 240 -1.55 -4.31 -8.91
C GLN A 240 -2.83 -3.64 -9.45
N GLY A 241 -2.88 -2.32 -9.57
CA GLY A 241 -4.08 -1.58 -9.98
C GLY A 241 -4.61 -2.00 -11.35
N PHE A 242 -3.73 -2.27 -12.28
CA PHE A 242 -4.12 -2.76 -13.63
C PHE A 242 -4.91 -4.07 -13.60
N ALA A 243 -4.75 -4.91 -12.57
CA ALA A 243 -5.56 -6.13 -12.44
C ALA A 243 -7.05 -5.80 -12.26
N ALA A 244 -7.38 -4.76 -11.50
CA ALA A 244 -8.76 -4.29 -11.37
C ALA A 244 -9.31 -3.79 -12.72
N LEU A 245 -8.51 -3.02 -13.48
CA LEU A 245 -8.90 -2.54 -14.82
C LEU A 245 -9.10 -3.69 -15.82
N GLN A 246 -8.25 -4.73 -15.77
CA GLN A 246 -8.41 -5.93 -16.59
C GLN A 246 -9.70 -6.67 -16.23
N MET A 247 -10.01 -6.85 -14.93
CA MET A 247 -11.26 -7.46 -14.48
C MET A 247 -12.48 -6.67 -14.98
N VAL A 248 -12.46 -5.33 -14.89
CA VAL A 248 -13.50 -4.45 -15.46
C VAL A 248 -13.68 -4.70 -16.96
N ASN A 249 -12.56 -4.76 -17.72
CA ASN A 249 -12.60 -5.01 -19.16
C ASN A 249 -13.09 -6.42 -19.55
N ILE A 250 -12.91 -7.39 -18.67
CA ILE A 250 -13.46 -8.74 -18.84
C ILE A 250 -14.96 -8.74 -18.51
N LEU A 251 -15.35 -8.22 -17.34
CA LEU A 251 -16.72 -8.30 -16.82
C LEU A 251 -17.73 -7.45 -17.59
N LYS A 252 -17.31 -6.37 -18.27
CA LYS A 252 -18.23 -5.60 -19.10
C LYS A 252 -18.83 -6.38 -20.29
N ASN A 253 -18.29 -7.57 -20.60
CA ASN A 253 -18.80 -8.44 -21.66
C ASN A 253 -19.95 -9.35 -21.21
N VAL A 254 -20.36 -9.31 -19.95
CA VAL A 254 -21.48 -10.09 -19.39
C VAL A 254 -22.38 -9.18 -18.56
N ASP A 255 -23.68 -9.32 -18.68
CA ASP A 255 -24.64 -8.61 -17.83
C ASP A 255 -24.77 -9.36 -16.49
N LEU A 256 -24.11 -8.86 -15.43
CA LEU A 256 -24.16 -9.47 -14.10
C LEU A 256 -25.52 -9.25 -13.42
N ALA A 257 -26.24 -8.17 -13.75
CA ALA A 257 -27.53 -7.85 -13.17
C ALA A 257 -28.66 -8.84 -13.56
N GLN A 258 -28.42 -9.70 -14.57
CA GLN A 258 -29.38 -10.76 -14.92
C GLN A 258 -29.50 -11.85 -13.85
N TRP A 259 -28.54 -11.91 -12.93
CA TRP A 259 -28.54 -12.86 -11.82
C TRP A 259 -28.64 -12.15 -10.48
N GLU A 260 -29.19 -12.86 -9.48
CA GLU A 260 -29.15 -12.37 -8.11
C GLU A 260 -27.68 -12.23 -7.67
N ARG A 261 -27.37 -11.14 -6.94
CA ARG A 261 -26.05 -10.93 -6.36
C ARG A 261 -25.68 -12.09 -5.44
N GLY A 262 -24.45 -12.60 -5.57
CA GLY A 262 -24.00 -13.75 -4.80
C GLY A 262 -24.49 -15.11 -5.33
N SER A 263 -25.26 -15.13 -6.43
CA SER A 263 -25.59 -16.38 -7.10
C SER A 263 -24.34 -17.10 -7.61
N PRO A 264 -24.37 -18.42 -7.77
CA PRO A 264 -23.25 -19.18 -8.33
C PRO A 264 -22.76 -18.65 -9.68
N GLU A 265 -23.69 -18.19 -10.54
CA GLU A 265 -23.38 -17.65 -11.86
C GLU A 265 -22.64 -16.33 -11.77
N ALA A 266 -23.12 -15.36 -10.99
CA ALA A 266 -22.45 -14.07 -10.77
C ALA A 266 -21.07 -14.27 -10.16
N MET A 267 -20.97 -15.08 -9.11
CA MET A 267 -19.71 -15.41 -8.44
C MET A 267 -18.72 -16.12 -9.36
N HIS A 268 -19.22 -17.00 -10.25
CA HIS A 268 -18.40 -17.68 -11.24
C HIS A 268 -17.69 -16.69 -12.18
N TYR A 269 -18.43 -15.79 -12.83
CA TYR A 269 -17.83 -14.79 -13.73
C TYR A 269 -16.87 -13.85 -13.03
N MET A 270 -17.18 -13.39 -11.82
CA MET A 270 -16.28 -12.54 -11.03
C MET A 270 -14.99 -13.27 -10.64
N THR A 271 -15.10 -14.54 -10.25
CA THR A 271 -13.94 -15.37 -9.89
C THR A 271 -13.06 -15.67 -11.09
N GLU A 272 -13.66 -16.05 -12.23
CA GLU A 272 -12.90 -16.34 -13.45
C GLU A 272 -12.23 -15.08 -14.02
N ALA A 273 -12.88 -13.90 -13.95
CA ALA A 273 -12.26 -12.63 -14.33
C ALA A 273 -11.04 -12.31 -13.45
N LYS A 274 -11.15 -12.54 -12.12
CA LYS A 274 -10.02 -12.43 -11.21
C LYS A 274 -8.88 -13.36 -11.62
N ARG A 275 -9.15 -14.65 -11.80
CA ARG A 275 -8.14 -15.66 -12.13
C ARG A 275 -7.37 -15.29 -13.41
N LEU A 276 -8.10 -14.84 -14.44
CA LEU A 276 -7.50 -14.38 -15.69
C LEU A 276 -6.60 -13.15 -15.50
N ALA A 277 -7.04 -12.14 -14.75
CA ALA A 277 -6.25 -10.94 -14.47
C ALA A 277 -5.00 -11.26 -13.64
N TYR A 278 -5.11 -12.16 -12.65
CA TYR A 278 -4.00 -12.53 -11.78
C TYR A 278 -2.95 -13.42 -12.47
N GLU A 279 -3.32 -14.15 -13.51
CA GLU A 279 -2.34 -14.79 -14.37
C GLU A 279 -1.40 -13.76 -15.03
N ASP A 280 -1.97 -12.63 -15.46
CA ASP A 280 -1.19 -11.53 -16.03
C ASP A 280 -0.37 -10.78 -14.96
N VAL A 281 -0.89 -10.60 -13.74
CA VAL A 281 -0.10 -10.07 -12.61
C VAL A 281 1.19 -10.86 -12.41
N ALA A 282 1.08 -12.18 -12.36
CA ALA A 282 2.24 -13.06 -12.17
C ALA A 282 3.29 -12.95 -13.29
N ARG A 283 2.85 -12.65 -14.50
CA ARG A 283 3.71 -12.67 -15.70
C ARG A 283 4.32 -11.33 -16.06
N PHE A 284 3.67 -10.22 -15.71
CA PHE A 284 3.98 -8.92 -16.28
C PHE A 284 4.15 -7.79 -15.26
N TYR A 285 3.65 -7.94 -14.00
CA TYR A 285 3.67 -6.83 -13.06
C TYR A 285 4.95 -6.82 -12.24
N ALA A 286 5.74 -5.78 -12.46
CA ALA A 286 7.02 -5.57 -11.80
C ALA A 286 7.37 -4.08 -11.89
N ASP A 287 8.53 -3.71 -11.35
CA ASP A 287 9.12 -2.39 -11.54
C ASP A 287 9.33 -2.13 -13.06
N PRO A 288 8.67 -1.11 -13.63
CA PRO A 288 8.71 -0.84 -15.07
C PRO A 288 10.12 -0.47 -15.57
N ASP A 289 11.01 0.02 -14.70
CA ASP A 289 12.40 0.30 -15.05
C ASP A 289 13.18 -0.99 -15.40
N PHE A 290 12.72 -2.14 -14.89
CA PHE A 290 13.35 -3.46 -15.11
C PHE A 290 12.54 -4.35 -16.05
N SER A 291 11.22 -4.23 -16.04
CA SER A 291 10.30 -5.04 -16.86
C SER A 291 9.05 -4.25 -17.21
N PRO A 292 9.02 -3.56 -18.36
CA PRO A 292 7.86 -2.79 -18.78
C PRO A 292 6.62 -3.66 -18.92
N THR A 293 5.51 -3.22 -18.32
CA THR A 293 4.22 -3.90 -18.43
C THR A 293 3.55 -3.55 -19.76
N PRO A 294 3.09 -4.54 -20.57
CA PRO A 294 2.42 -4.27 -21.83
C PRO A 294 1.09 -3.52 -21.63
N MET A 295 0.96 -2.32 -22.17
CA MET A 295 -0.27 -1.52 -22.06
C MET A 295 -1.48 -2.14 -22.77
N ASP A 296 -1.26 -3.05 -23.72
CA ASP A 296 -2.33 -3.78 -24.40
C ASP A 296 -3.18 -4.65 -23.46
N LEU A 297 -2.65 -5.01 -22.29
CA LEU A 297 -3.40 -5.69 -21.22
C LEU A 297 -4.66 -4.90 -20.80
N LEU A 298 -4.66 -3.59 -20.97
CA LEU A 298 -5.81 -2.72 -20.65
C LEU A 298 -6.73 -2.47 -21.84
N SER A 299 -6.45 -3.05 -23.03
CA SER A 299 -7.29 -2.86 -24.18
C SER A 299 -8.61 -3.62 -24.06
N GLU A 300 -9.69 -3.01 -24.60
CA GLU A 300 -10.99 -3.71 -24.69
C GLU A 300 -10.93 -4.98 -25.52
N ARG A 301 -10.05 -4.99 -26.54
CA ARG A 301 -9.78 -6.18 -27.36
C ARG A 301 -9.28 -7.31 -26.46
N TYR A 302 -8.26 -7.05 -25.67
CA TYR A 302 -7.70 -8.04 -24.75
C TYR A 302 -8.73 -8.52 -23.72
N GLY A 303 -9.51 -7.60 -23.14
CA GLY A 303 -10.61 -7.95 -22.24
C GLY A 303 -11.62 -8.91 -22.85
N ARG A 304 -12.02 -8.70 -24.13
CA ARG A 304 -12.91 -9.63 -24.86
C ARG A 304 -12.25 -10.99 -25.12
N GLU A 305 -10.98 -11.01 -25.51
CA GLU A 305 -10.23 -12.25 -25.73
C GLU A 305 -10.12 -13.08 -24.44
N ARG A 306 -9.85 -12.42 -23.30
CA ARG A 306 -9.80 -13.09 -21.99
C ARG A 306 -11.18 -13.57 -21.55
N PHE A 307 -12.24 -12.77 -21.75
CA PHE A 307 -13.62 -13.16 -21.46
C PHE A 307 -14.03 -14.43 -22.24
N ALA A 308 -13.62 -14.54 -23.50
CA ALA A 308 -13.94 -15.70 -24.34
C ALA A 308 -13.32 -17.03 -23.85
N LEU A 309 -12.39 -16.98 -22.89
CA LEU A 309 -11.81 -18.18 -22.27
C LEU A 309 -12.66 -18.72 -21.12
N ILE A 310 -13.62 -17.95 -20.61
CA ILE A 310 -14.48 -18.36 -19.50
C ILE A 310 -15.48 -19.41 -20.00
N ASP A 311 -15.43 -20.61 -19.43
CA ASP A 311 -16.46 -21.64 -19.65
C ASP A 311 -17.60 -21.40 -18.65
N PRO A 312 -18.81 -21.06 -19.08
CA PRO A 312 -19.93 -20.74 -18.18
C PRO A 312 -20.38 -21.90 -17.30
N ALA A 313 -19.98 -23.13 -17.61
CA ALA A 313 -20.43 -24.32 -16.91
C ALA A 313 -19.46 -24.90 -15.89
N LYS A 314 -18.18 -24.44 -15.89
CA LYS A 314 -17.15 -24.96 -14.98
C LYS A 314 -16.00 -24.01 -14.78
N ALA A 315 -15.37 -24.07 -13.61
CA ALA A 315 -14.12 -23.39 -13.34
C ALA A 315 -12.99 -23.91 -14.25
N THR A 316 -12.21 -22.99 -14.81
CA THR A 316 -11.13 -23.28 -15.76
C THR A 316 -9.76 -23.04 -15.08
N ALA A 317 -8.82 -23.95 -15.30
CA ALA A 317 -7.42 -23.73 -14.95
C ALA A 317 -6.73 -23.00 -16.12
N TYR A 318 -6.22 -21.80 -15.87
CA TYR A 318 -5.60 -20.98 -16.91
C TYR A 318 -4.08 -21.18 -17.04
N GLY A 319 -3.49 -22.16 -16.35
CA GLY A 319 -2.07 -22.50 -16.41
C GLY A 319 -1.26 -22.14 -15.17
N PRO A 320 0.05 -22.46 -15.12
CA PRO A 320 0.90 -22.21 -13.97
C PRO A 320 1.26 -20.74 -13.92
N GLY A 321 0.52 -19.93 -13.20
CA GLY A 321 0.76 -18.50 -13.10
C GLY A 321 0.05 -17.83 -11.94
N GLU A 322 -0.57 -18.61 -11.03
CA GLU A 322 -1.06 -18.01 -9.79
C GLU A 322 0.16 -17.51 -9.01
N PRO A 323 0.33 -16.17 -8.85
CA PRO A 323 1.25 -15.70 -7.85
C PRO A 323 0.74 -16.27 -6.54
N LYS A 324 1.58 -16.98 -5.80
CA LYS A 324 1.33 -17.29 -4.41
C LYS A 324 1.37 -15.97 -3.63
N LEU A 325 0.31 -15.19 -3.73
CA LEU A 325 0.02 -14.09 -2.83
C LEU A 325 -0.50 -14.71 -1.52
N GLU A 326 0.26 -15.65 -0.96
CA GLU A 326 0.05 -16.20 0.36
C GLU A 326 0.65 -15.22 1.36
N GLY A 327 -0.17 -14.29 1.81
CA GLY A 327 0.19 -13.38 2.88
C GLY A 327 -1.01 -12.51 3.19
N GLU A 328 -1.46 -12.52 4.44
CA GLU A 328 -2.36 -11.51 4.97
C GLU A 328 -1.57 -10.19 5.00
N GLY A 329 -1.70 -9.37 3.95
CA GLY A 329 -1.19 -8.00 3.91
C GLY A 329 -2.16 -7.13 4.69
N ASP A 330 -1.67 -6.35 5.64
CA ASP A 330 -2.44 -5.32 6.31
C ASP A 330 -2.10 -3.94 5.73
N THR A 331 -3.04 -3.01 5.77
CA THR A 331 -2.96 -1.76 4.99
C THR A 331 -3.90 -0.75 5.61
N THR A 332 -3.63 0.54 5.44
CA THR A 332 -4.57 1.62 5.77
C THR A 332 -4.94 2.41 4.53
N TYR A 333 -6.23 2.61 4.30
CA TYR A 333 -6.78 3.46 3.26
C TYR A 333 -7.53 4.63 3.86
N LEU A 334 -7.38 5.80 3.25
CA LEU A 334 -8.16 6.99 3.60
C LEU A 334 -8.54 7.80 2.36
N THR A 335 -9.61 8.57 2.49
CA THR A 335 -10.09 9.50 1.49
C THR A 335 -10.42 10.84 2.10
N VAL A 336 -10.09 11.91 1.38
CA VAL A 336 -10.41 13.27 1.79
C VAL A 336 -10.96 14.05 0.61
N VAL A 337 -12.01 14.84 0.86
CA VAL A 337 -12.54 15.82 -0.09
C VAL A 337 -12.63 17.16 0.60
N ASP A 338 -12.08 18.22 0.00
CA ASP A 338 -12.17 19.57 0.55
C ASP A 338 -13.30 20.40 -0.09
N GLY A 339 -13.51 21.61 0.46
CA GLY A 339 -14.55 22.51 0.00
C GLY A 339 -14.31 23.10 -1.40
N GLU A 340 -13.09 22.97 -1.97
CA GLU A 340 -12.76 23.38 -3.34
C GLU A 340 -12.99 22.23 -4.34
N GLY A 341 -13.31 21.03 -3.86
CA GLY A 341 -13.56 19.85 -4.69
C GLY A 341 -12.30 19.05 -5.03
N MET A 342 -11.17 19.30 -4.38
CA MET A 342 -10.02 18.40 -4.46
C MET A 342 -10.34 17.09 -3.75
N MET A 343 -10.05 15.95 -4.39
CA MET A 343 -10.28 14.63 -3.85
C MET A 343 -8.96 13.86 -3.78
N VAL A 344 -8.70 13.25 -2.63
CA VAL A 344 -7.51 12.43 -2.37
C VAL A 344 -7.93 11.01 -2.06
N SER A 345 -7.41 10.05 -2.80
CA SER A 345 -7.43 8.62 -2.54
C SER A 345 -6.02 8.22 -2.11
N LEU A 346 -5.81 7.86 -0.86
CA LEU A 346 -4.49 7.57 -0.31
C LEU A 346 -4.48 6.23 0.39
N ILE A 347 -3.48 5.42 0.07
CA ILE A 347 -3.24 4.12 0.67
C ILE A 347 -1.80 4.03 1.18
N GLN A 348 -1.61 3.42 2.35
CA GLN A 348 -0.30 3.29 2.97
C GLN A 348 -0.19 1.94 3.68
N SER A 349 0.98 1.32 3.62
CA SER A 349 1.16 -0.02 4.17
C SER A 349 2.61 -0.32 4.53
N ASN A 350 2.78 -1.07 5.61
CA ASN A 350 4.03 -1.76 5.93
C ASN A 350 4.08 -3.18 5.33
N TYR A 351 3.04 -3.60 4.61
CA TYR A 351 2.73 -4.89 3.99
C TYR A 351 2.18 -5.90 5.01
N ARG A 352 3.02 -6.64 5.73
CA ARG A 352 2.56 -7.72 6.62
C ARG A 352 2.38 -7.18 8.05
N GLY A 353 1.15 -6.93 8.47
CA GLY A 353 0.85 -6.40 9.80
C GLY A 353 1.66 -5.14 10.13
N MET A 354 2.38 -5.14 11.24
CA MET A 354 3.23 -4.02 11.64
C MET A 354 4.48 -3.85 10.76
N GLY A 355 4.86 -4.84 9.92
CA GLY A 355 6.08 -4.86 9.12
C GLY A 355 7.11 -5.86 9.61
N GLY A 356 8.38 -5.65 9.22
CA GLY A 356 9.47 -6.60 9.36
C GLY A 356 9.99 -6.89 10.78
N GLY A 357 9.42 -6.29 11.82
CA GLY A 357 9.85 -6.46 13.21
C GLY A 357 11.01 -5.54 13.64
N LEU A 358 11.58 -4.77 12.72
CA LEU A 358 12.75 -3.93 12.94
C LEU A 358 12.36 -2.47 13.19
N VAL A 359 12.80 -1.92 14.32
CA VAL A 359 12.59 -0.53 14.73
C VAL A 359 13.93 0.15 14.91
N PRO A 360 14.25 1.23 14.18
CA PRO A 360 15.51 1.93 14.34
C PRO A 360 15.61 2.58 15.73
N ASP A 361 16.83 2.67 16.24
CA ASP A 361 17.11 3.12 17.61
C ASP A 361 16.49 4.51 17.89
N GLY A 362 15.55 4.60 18.83
CA GLY A 362 14.94 5.84 19.27
C GLY A 362 14.08 6.58 18.24
N LEU A 363 13.69 5.95 17.13
CA LEU A 363 12.85 6.59 16.11
C LEU A 363 11.36 6.22 16.19
N GLY A 364 11.01 5.16 16.92
CA GLY A 364 9.62 4.86 17.28
C GLY A 364 8.71 4.37 16.17
N PHE A 365 9.23 3.99 15.00
CA PHE A 365 8.46 3.39 13.90
C PHE A 365 9.10 2.08 13.42
N MET A 366 8.33 1.25 12.76
CA MET A 366 8.79 -0.04 12.25
C MET A 366 9.03 0.01 10.74
N PHE A 367 10.10 -0.64 10.27
CA PHE A 367 10.33 -0.83 8.85
C PHE A 367 9.36 -1.85 8.24
N GLN A 368 8.93 -1.56 7.02
CA GLN A 368 8.15 -2.47 6.18
C GLN A 368 8.91 -3.75 5.82
N ASP A 369 8.16 -4.74 5.39
CA ASP A 369 8.67 -6.02 4.88
C ASP A 369 8.27 -6.31 3.42
N ARG A 370 8.03 -5.26 2.65
CA ARG A 370 7.54 -5.32 1.26
C ARG A 370 8.44 -6.13 0.32
N GLY A 371 9.74 -6.18 0.60
CA GLY A 371 10.70 -6.96 -0.18
C GLY A 371 10.44 -8.47 -0.16
N GLU A 372 9.63 -9.00 0.78
CA GLU A 372 9.16 -10.40 0.74
C GLU A 372 8.51 -10.75 -0.61
N LEU A 373 7.92 -9.76 -1.28
CA LEU A 373 7.24 -9.95 -2.56
C LEU A 373 8.18 -10.11 -3.76
N TYR A 374 9.49 -9.91 -3.62
CA TYR A 374 10.42 -10.27 -4.70
C TYR A 374 10.45 -11.76 -4.95
N SER A 375 10.58 -12.12 -6.22
CA SER A 375 10.89 -13.50 -6.61
C SER A 375 12.40 -13.78 -6.50
N LEU A 376 12.77 -14.97 -6.04
CA LEU A 376 14.14 -15.48 -6.12
C LEU A 376 14.40 -16.25 -7.42
N ASP A 377 13.43 -16.42 -8.31
CA ASP A 377 13.61 -16.95 -9.64
C ASP A 377 14.15 -15.86 -10.58
N PRO A 378 15.35 -15.99 -11.15
CA PRO A 378 15.95 -14.99 -12.03
C PRO A 378 15.17 -14.78 -13.34
N ALA A 379 14.31 -15.71 -13.73
CA ALA A 379 13.47 -15.61 -14.93
C ALA A 379 12.17 -14.82 -14.69
N HIS A 380 11.82 -14.54 -13.43
CA HIS A 380 10.60 -13.86 -13.09
C HIS A 380 10.75 -12.33 -13.30
N PRO A 381 9.76 -11.61 -13.86
CA PRO A 381 9.86 -10.16 -14.06
C PRO A 381 10.08 -9.40 -12.74
N ASN A 382 9.48 -9.85 -11.63
CA ASN A 382 9.70 -9.31 -10.28
C ASN A 382 10.87 -9.99 -9.55
N ALA A 383 11.85 -10.58 -10.25
CA ALA A 383 13.06 -11.10 -9.61
C ALA A 383 13.79 -9.99 -8.85
N TYR A 384 14.36 -10.33 -7.69
CA TYR A 384 15.15 -9.39 -6.92
C TYR A 384 16.31 -8.81 -7.75
N ALA A 385 16.49 -7.51 -7.68
CA ALA A 385 17.64 -6.83 -8.25
C ALA A 385 18.04 -5.63 -7.38
N PRO A 386 19.30 -5.18 -7.40
CA PRO A 386 19.74 -3.97 -6.72
C PRO A 386 18.95 -2.75 -7.20
N SER A 387 18.62 -1.85 -6.27
CA SER A 387 17.89 -0.60 -6.54
C SER A 387 16.55 -0.76 -7.29
N LYS A 388 15.90 -1.90 -7.17
CA LYS A 388 14.62 -2.22 -7.77
C LYS A 388 13.48 -1.99 -6.78
N ARG A 389 12.30 -1.58 -7.26
CA ARG A 389 11.05 -1.57 -6.50
C ARG A 389 10.44 -2.97 -6.49
N PRO A 390 9.94 -3.47 -5.35
CA PRO A 390 9.18 -4.72 -5.31
C PRO A 390 7.80 -4.56 -5.94
N PHE A 391 7.18 -5.67 -6.32
CA PHE A 391 5.73 -5.69 -6.57
C PHE A 391 4.97 -5.13 -5.35
N GLN A 392 3.92 -4.35 -5.60
CA GLN A 392 3.12 -3.68 -4.59
C GLN A 392 1.67 -4.13 -4.63
N THR A 393 1.12 -4.47 -3.45
CA THR A 393 -0.29 -4.82 -3.32
C THR A 393 -1.20 -3.63 -3.07
N ILE A 394 -0.65 -2.48 -2.65
CA ILE A 394 -1.43 -1.28 -2.36
C ILE A 394 -1.83 -0.56 -3.64
N ILE A 395 -3.14 -0.27 -3.75
CA ILE A 395 -3.75 0.41 -4.88
C ILE A 395 -4.80 1.40 -4.38
N PRO A 396 -4.59 2.71 -4.50
CA PRO A 396 -5.68 3.67 -4.36
C PRO A 396 -6.45 3.70 -5.68
N ALA A 397 -7.78 3.78 -5.64
CA ALA A 397 -8.61 3.87 -6.82
C ALA A 397 -9.39 5.18 -6.88
N PHE A 398 -9.77 5.56 -8.08
CA PHE A 398 -10.63 6.70 -8.35
C PHE A 398 -11.72 6.31 -9.36
N VAL A 399 -12.94 6.72 -9.10
CA VAL A 399 -14.06 6.47 -10.02
C VAL A 399 -14.54 7.79 -10.60
N LYS A 400 -14.68 7.83 -11.92
CA LYS A 400 -15.38 8.89 -12.64
C LYS A 400 -16.74 8.40 -13.10
N LYS A 401 -17.66 9.33 -13.31
CA LYS A 401 -18.92 9.10 -13.98
C LYS A 401 -19.15 10.17 -15.01
N ASP A 402 -19.39 9.78 -16.27
CA ASP A 402 -19.58 10.70 -17.40
C ASP A 402 -18.41 11.71 -17.53
N GLY A 403 -17.19 11.25 -17.25
CA GLY A 403 -15.96 12.06 -17.30
C GLY A 403 -15.73 12.96 -16.08
N ALA A 404 -16.70 13.10 -15.18
CA ALA A 404 -16.58 13.90 -13.96
C ALA A 404 -16.10 13.04 -12.77
N PRO A 405 -15.43 13.65 -11.76
CA PRO A 405 -15.07 12.94 -10.53
C PRO A 405 -16.34 12.50 -9.80
N TYR A 406 -16.37 11.24 -9.35
CA TYR A 406 -17.53 10.66 -8.69
C TYR A 406 -17.23 10.20 -7.26
N MET A 407 -16.22 9.33 -7.09
CA MET A 407 -15.79 8.89 -5.76
C MET A 407 -14.34 8.44 -5.77
N THR A 408 -13.74 8.38 -4.59
CA THR A 408 -12.50 7.66 -4.32
C THR A 408 -12.83 6.30 -3.73
N LEU A 409 -11.99 5.31 -3.98
CA LEU A 409 -12.21 3.93 -3.54
C LEU A 409 -10.88 3.30 -3.13
N GLY A 410 -10.89 2.55 -2.06
CA GLY A 410 -9.77 1.73 -1.63
C GLY A 410 -10.15 0.83 -0.47
N LEU A 411 -9.39 -0.22 -0.31
CA LEU A 411 -9.58 -1.18 0.77
C LEU A 411 -8.25 -1.88 1.08
N MET A 412 -8.15 -2.43 2.27
CA MET A 412 -7.01 -3.24 2.69
C MET A 412 -7.18 -4.71 2.27
N GLY A 413 -6.17 -5.55 2.52
CA GLY A 413 -6.25 -7.01 2.29
C GLY A 413 -5.25 -7.54 1.26
N GLY A 414 -4.14 -6.85 1.03
CA GLY A 414 -3.06 -7.35 0.17
C GLY A 414 -3.53 -7.69 -1.24
N GLY A 415 -3.33 -8.93 -1.66
CA GLY A 415 -3.74 -9.42 -2.98
C GLY A 415 -5.24 -9.42 -3.26
N MET A 416 -6.12 -9.18 -2.26
CA MET A 416 -7.57 -9.10 -2.45
C MET A 416 -8.02 -7.74 -3.01
N GLN A 417 -7.20 -6.69 -2.92
CA GLN A 417 -7.59 -5.32 -3.27
C GLN A 417 -8.19 -5.16 -4.68
N PRO A 418 -7.61 -5.67 -5.78
CA PRO A 418 -8.23 -5.53 -7.11
C PRO A 418 -9.61 -6.15 -7.21
N GLN A 419 -9.79 -7.34 -6.61
CA GLN A 419 -11.09 -8.01 -6.53
C GLN A 419 -12.11 -7.16 -5.76
N GLY A 420 -11.70 -6.60 -4.61
CA GLY A 420 -12.57 -5.78 -3.77
C GLY A 420 -13.00 -4.49 -4.46
N HIS A 421 -12.09 -3.79 -5.16
CA HIS A 421 -12.44 -2.61 -5.96
C HIS A 421 -13.51 -2.93 -7.01
N VAL A 422 -13.33 -4.03 -7.73
CA VAL A 422 -14.31 -4.46 -8.74
C VAL A 422 -15.62 -4.89 -8.11
N GLN A 423 -15.61 -5.58 -6.97
CA GLN A 423 -16.84 -5.97 -6.25
C GLN A 423 -17.66 -4.75 -5.83
N VAL A 424 -17.00 -3.73 -5.24
CA VAL A 424 -17.69 -2.49 -4.85
C VAL A 424 -18.26 -1.77 -6.07
N LEU A 425 -17.49 -1.66 -7.16
CA LEU A 425 -17.95 -1.04 -8.39
C LEU A 425 -19.17 -1.78 -8.97
N VAL A 426 -19.13 -3.11 -9.07
CA VAL A 426 -20.23 -3.97 -9.53
C VAL A 426 -21.45 -3.82 -8.63
N ASN A 427 -21.28 -3.80 -7.31
CA ASN A 427 -22.37 -3.61 -6.37
C ASN A 427 -23.11 -2.29 -6.61
N ILE A 428 -22.37 -1.21 -6.90
CA ILE A 428 -22.96 0.10 -7.17
C ILE A 428 -23.60 0.14 -8.55
N VAL A 429 -22.92 -0.32 -9.58
CA VAL A 429 -23.32 -0.13 -10.98
C VAL A 429 -24.34 -1.18 -11.44
N ASP A 430 -24.07 -2.47 -11.21
CA ASP A 430 -24.93 -3.56 -11.70
C ASP A 430 -26.11 -3.82 -10.73
N TYR A 431 -25.89 -3.67 -9.43
CA TYR A 431 -26.94 -3.97 -8.43
C TYR A 431 -27.58 -2.72 -7.78
N GLY A 432 -27.16 -1.52 -8.19
CA GLY A 432 -27.79 -0.26 -7.78
C GLY A 432 -27.66 0.05 -6.27
N MET A 433 -26.65 -0.50 -5.60
CA MET A 433 -26.43 -0.31 -4.16
C MET A 433 -25.90 1.08 -3.86
N ASN A 434 -26.26 1.65 -2.72
CA ASN A 434 -25.58 2.82 -2.18
C ASN A 434 -24.20 2.45 -1.62
N LEU A 435 -23.38 3.46 -1.24
CA LEU A 435 -22.01 3.24 -0.79
C LEU A 435 -21.90 2.33 0.45
N GLN A 436 -22.81 2.48 1.41
CA GLN A 436 -22.81 1.66 2.63
C GLN A 436 -23.21 0.22 2.31
N GLU A 437 -24.28 0.04 1.54
CA GLU A 437 -24.75 -1.27 1.10
C GLU A 437 -23.67 -2.00 0.30
N ALA A 438 -22.97 -1.28 -0.60
CA ALA A 438 -21.89 -1.86 -1.42
C ALA A 438 -20.69 -2.32 -0.59
N GLY A 439 -20.38 -1.63 0.50
CA GLY A 439 -19.31 -1.99 1.44
C GLY A 439 -19.69 -3.10 2.42
N ASP A 440 -20.94 -3.14 2.87
CA ASP A 440 -21.44 -4.14 3.82
C ASP A 440 -21.80 -5.48 3.14
N ALA A 441 -21.93 -5.48 1.84
CA ALA A 441 -22.33 -6.64 1.07
C ALA A 441 -21.26 -7.74 1.09
N ALA A 442 -21.59 -8.89 1.69
CA ALA A 442 -20.72 -10.05 1.84
C ALA A 442 -20.36 -10.70 0.48
#